data_c4ee08106c935521a2e6eae64b4897d5
#
_entry.id   c4ee08106c935521a2e6eae64b4897d5
#
_cell.length_a   1.000
_cell.length_b   1.000
_cell.length_c   1.000
_cell.angle_alpha   90.00
_cell.angle_beta   90.00
_cell.angle_gamma   90.00
#
_symmetry.space_group_name_H-M   'P 1'
#
loop_
_entity.id
_entity.type
_entity.pdbx_description
1 polymer ?
#
loop_
_entity_poly.entity_id
_entity_poly.type
_entity_poly.pdbx_seq_one_letter_code
_entity_poly.pdbx_strand_id
1 'polypeptide(L)'
;LRILFVFIDGFGIGDPDPAVNPVFAGEYPALQRVVAEGKPIDACLGVDGLPQSATGQAALLTGVNVPAAVGGHQPGFPGPSVRAIVEDHNIFRRLLAAGRSCTFANAYHLDGLTPAEIRRRQSVTTVATLQAFGEVRGSALLAEGRAVYHDITRELLRSRGYDGPLCSPTRAARDLAGIAAEHDFTLFEYFQTDVKAHKGAPDEIARMLAELDECLGVVLDTWPGEGRLLVVTSDHGNIEDGRGRS
;
A
#
# COMPACT_ATOMS: atom_id res chain seq x y z
N LEU A 1 16.11 15.07 3.65
CA LEU A 1 15.70 13.67 3.80
C LEU A 1 14.57 13.38 2.82
N ARG A 2 14.72 12.32 2.02
CA ARG A 2 13.68 11.76 1.16
C ARG A 2 13.18 10.46 1.73
N ILE A 3 11.87 10.31 1.82
CA ILE A 3 11.23 9.14 2.42
C ILE A 3 10.42 8.42 1.35
N LEU A 4 10.75 7.14 1.11
CA LEU A 4 9.90 6.23 0.39
C LEU A 4 9.13 5.38 1.40
N PHE A 5 7.83 5.58 1.44
CA PHE A 5 6.92 4.88 2.35
C PHE A 5 6.13 3.84 1.54
N VAL A 6 6.51 2.58 1.70
CA VAL A 6 5.86 1.43 1.07
C VAL A 6 4.86 0.84 2.06
N PHE A 7 3.60 1.00 1.75
CA PHE A 7 2.49 0.48 2.54
C PHE A 7 1.96 -0.80 1.88
N ILE A 8 2.00 -1.92 2.62
CA ILE A 8 1.54 -3.24 2.16
C ILE A 8 0.33 -3.63 3.01
N ASP A 9 -0.86 -3.56 2.43
CA ASP A 9 -2.13 -3.87 3.11
C ASP A 9 -2.20 -5.36 3.50
N GLY A 10 -2.56 -5.65 4.74
CA GLY A 10 -2.74 -7.01 5.21
C GLY A 10 -1.46 -7.85 5.25
N PHE A 11 -0.28 -7.22 5.47
CA PHE A 11 1.01 -7.90 5.54
C PHE A 11 1.58 -7.81 6.96
N GLY A 12 1.22 -8.78 7.80
CA GLY A 12 1.69 -8.87 9.17
C GLY A 12 3.02 -9.61 9.34
N ILE A 13 3.57 -9.51 10.54
CA ILE A 13 4.69 -10.34 10.99
C ILE A 13 4.10 -11.58 11.65
N GLY A 14 4.10 -12.71 10.94
CA GLY A 14 3.62 -14.00 11.45
C GLY A 14 4.76 -14.94 11.84
N ASP A 15 4.38 -16.12 12.29
CA ASP A 15 5.33 -17.18 12.59
C ASP A 15 6.10 -17.62 11.33
N PRO A 16 7.41 -17.97 11.44
CA PRO A 16 8.19 -18.44 10.31
C PRO A 16 7.93 -19.93 9.98
N ASP A 17 6.67 -20.34 10.05
CA ASP A 17 6.22 -21.70 9.73
C ASP A 17 5.67 -21.75 8.29
N PRO A 18 6.36 -22.46 7.37
CA PRO A 18 5.93 -22.56 5.97
C PRO A 18 4.57 -23.26 5.78
N ALA A 19 4.10 -24.02 6.76
CA ALA A 19 2.78 -24.66 6.71
C ALA A 19 1.64 -23.66 6.95
N VAL A 20 1.94 -22.51 7.56
CA VAL A 20 0.94 -21.51 7.95
C VAL A 20 1.16 -20.18 7.21
N ASN A 21 2.42 -19.75 7.11
CA ASN A 21 2.79 -18.46 6.56
C ASN A 21 3.35 -18.60 5.15
N PRO A 22 2.60 -18.17 4.13
CA PRO A 22 3.03 -18.28 2.73
C PRO A 22 4.35 -17.57 2.42
N VAL A 23 4.72 -16.53 3.19
CA VAL A 23 6.00 -15.83 3.03
C VAL A 23 7.20 -16.75 3.31
N PHE A 24 7.01 -17.80 4.11
CA PHE A 24 8.04 -18.79 4.40
C PHE A 24 7.86 -20.11 3.64
N ALA A 25 6.79 -20.24 2.85
CA ALA A 25 6.54 -21.43 2.02
C ALA A 25 7.31 -21.42 0.70
N GLY A 26 7.98 -20.32 0.35
CA GLY A 26 8.76 -20.15 -0.87
C GLY A 26 10.05 -19.38 -0.64
N GLU A 27 10.78 -19.13 -1.73
CA GLU A 27 12.02 -18.33 -1.72
C GLU A 27 11.66 -16.85 -1.98
N TYR A 28 11.41 -16.10 -0.92
CA TYR A 28 11.07 -14.66 -0.94
C TYR A 28 12.03 -13.88 -0.03
N PRO A 29 13.32 -13.74 -0.43
CA PRO A 29 14.36 -13.20 0.45
C PRO A 29 14.13 -11.76 0.88
N ALA A 30 13.55 -10.92 0.03
CA ALA A 30 13.26 -9.53 0.36
C ALA A 30 12.12 -9.42 1.37
N LEU A 31 11.03 -10.17 1.18
CA LEU A 31 9.91 -10.22 2.12
C LEU A 31 10.33 -10.83 3.45
N GLN A 32 11.07 -11.94 3.43
CA GLN A 32 11.60 -12.60 4.63
C GLN A 32 12.52 -11.67 5.41
N ARG A 33 13.37 -10.90 4.72
CA ARG A 33 14.22 -9.88 5.32
C ARG A 33 13.40 -8.78 5.99
N VAL A 34 12.38 -8.24 5.33
CA VAL A 34 11.50 -7.21 5.89
C VAL A 34 10.80 -7.71 7.15
N VAL A 35 10.31 -8.96 7.14
CA VAL A 35 9.70 -9.57 8.33
C VAL A 35 10.71 -9.74 9.46
N ALA A 36 11.92 -10.23 9.15
CA ALA A 36 12.97 -10.49 10.15
C ALA A 36 13.53 -9.20 10.80
N GLU A 37 13.67 -8.13 10.02
CA GLU A 37 14.14 -6.82 10.49
C GLU A 37 13.01 -5.94 11.05
N GLY A 38 11.75 -6.32 10.81
CA GLY A 38 10.55 -5.59 11.20
C GLY A 38 10.34 -5.57 12.71
N LYS A 39 9.69 -4.51 13.18
CA LYS A 39 9.22 -4.41 14.56
C LYS A 39 7.72 -4.64 14.60
N PRO A 40 7.22 -5.65 15.32
CA PRO A 40 5.79 -5.82 15.48
C PRO A 40 5.21 -4.64 16.25
N ILE A 41 4.11 -4.10 15.75
CA ILE A 41 3.30 -3.08 16.42
C ILE A 41 1.89 -3.61 16.59
N ASP A 42 1.21 -3.17 17.65
CA ASP A 42 -0.19 -3.54 17.87
C ASP A 42 -1.10 -2.80 16.90
N ALA A 43 -1.57 -3.51 15.87
CA ALA A 43 -2.51 -2.97 14.89
C ALA A 43 -3.91 -2.72 15.48
N CYS A 44 -4.24 -3.30 16.64
CA CYS A 44 -5.47 -3.00 17.38
C CYS A 44 -5.45 -1.58 17.97
N LEU A 45 -4.28 -0.99 18.17
CA LEU A 45 -4.11 0.33 18.77
C LEU A 45 -4.78 0.46 20.15
N GLY A 46 -4.82 -0.64 20.92
CA GLY A 46 -5.47 -0.72 22.21
C GLY A 46 -7.01 -0.70 22.16
N VAL A 47 -7.61 -1.02 21.01
CA VAL A 47 -9.06 -1.09 20.82
C VAL A 47 -9.46 -2.53 20.55
N ASP A 48 -10.51 -3.01 21.22
CA ASP A 48 -11.00 -4.39 21.04
C ASP A 48 -11.50 -4.65 19.61
N GLY A 49 -11.26 -5.86 19.11
CA GLY A 49 -11.68 -6.32 17.80
C GLY A 49 -10.53 -6.58 16.83
N LEU A 50 -10.86 -7.04 15.63
CA LEU A 50 -9.87 -7.26 14.58
C LEU A 50 -9.52 -5.93 13.90
N PRO A 51 -8.22 -5.61 13.74
CA PRO A 51 -7.79 -4.46 12.94
C PRO A 51 -8.35 -4.52 11.53
N GLN A 52 -8.69 -3.36 10.97
CA GLN A 52 -9.37 -3.25 9.69
C GLN A 52 -8.80 -2.09 8.86
N SER A 53 -8.81 -2.26 7.54
CA SER A 53 -8.14 -1.36 6.59
C SER A 53 -8.56 0.10 6.70
N ALA A 54 -9.87 0.43 6.80
CA ALA A 54 -10.28 1.84 6.82
C ALA A 54 -9.72 2.60 8.03
N THR A 55 -9.73 1.99 9.21
CA THR A 55 -9.22 2.62 10.44
C THR A 55 -7.71 2.52 10.59
N GLY A 56 -7.10 1.40 10.19
CA GLY A 56 -5.65 1.18 10.22
C GLY A 56 -4.91 2.11 9.26
N GLN A 57 -5.33 2.16 8.00
CA GLN A 57 -4.77 3.08 7.00
C GLN A 57 -4.92 4.54 7.43
N ALA A 58 -6.11 4.92 7.95
CA ALA A 58 -6.33 6.26 8.44
C ALA A 58 -5.41 6.58 9.62
N ALA A 59 -5.17 5.64 10.53
CA ALA A 59 -4.23 5.85 11.64
C ALA A 59 -2.80 6.08 11.13
N LEU A 60 -2.33 5.30 10.13
CA LEU A 60 -1.02 5.50 9.51
C LEU A 60 -0.86 6.87 8.84
N LEU A 61 -1.90 7.35 8.14
CA LEU A 61 -1.83 8.57 7.35
C LEU A 61 -2.17 9.85 8.14
N THR A 62 -2.65 9.72 9.37
CA THR A 62 -3.06 10.87 10.20
C THR A 62 -2.28 10.98 11.50
N GLY A 63 -1.74 9.87 12.02
CA GLY A 63 -1.13 9.77 13.35
C GLY A 63 -2.18 9.81 14.48
N VAL A 64 -3.46 9.69 14.16
CA VAL A 64 -4.57 9.61 15.13
C VAL A 64 -4.89 8.15 15.42
N ASN A 65 -5.19 7.80 16.66
CA ASN A 65 -5.78 6.49 16.98
C ASN A 65 -7.23 6.46 16.48
N VAL A 66 -7.40 6.20 15.17
CA VAL A 66 -8.70 6.31 14.50
C VAL A 66 -9.72 5.29 15.02
N PRO A 67 -9.39 3.99 15.24
CA PRO A 67 -10.36 3.07 15.81
C PRO A 67 -10.88 3.53 17.17
N ALA A 68 -10.04 4.11 18.04
CA ALA A 68 -10.50 4.69 19.31
C ALA A 68 -11.42 5.91 19.07
N ALA A 69 -11.07 6.77 18.13
CA ALA A 69 -11.83 7.99 17.85
C ALA A 69 -13.23 7.73 17.25
N VAL A 70 -13.38 6.61 16.49
CA VAL A 70 -14.67 6.27 15.85
C VAL A 70 -15.44 5.15 16.55
N GLY A 71 -14.91 4.62 17.66
CA GLY A 71 -15.57 3.62 18.49
C GLY A 71 -15.44 2.18 17.99
N GLY A 72 -14.37 1.85 17.26
CA GLY A 72 -14.06 0.49 16.79
C GLY A 72 -13.38 0.44 15.43
N HIS A 73 -13.01 -0.77 15.04
CA HIS A 73 -12.39 -1.05 13.75
C HIS A 73 -13.42 -1.04 12.61
N GLN A 74 -13.09 -0.38 11.49
CA GLN A 74 -13.97 -0.28 10.32
C GLN A 74 -13.28 -0.88 9.08
N PRO A 75 -13.94 -1.85 8.39
CA PRO A 75 -13.40 -2.50 7.20
C PRO A 75 -13.57 -1.68 5.93
N GLY A 76 -12.79 -1.99 4.92
CA GLY A 76 -12.97 -1.55 3.55
C GLY A 76 -12.76 -0.06 3.34
N PHE A 77 -13.80 0.64 2.86
CA PHE A 77 -13.70 2.06 2.53
C PHE A 77 -14.06 2.96 3.71
N PRO A 78 -13.37 4.12 3.86
CA PRO A 78 -13.60 5.01 4.98
C PRO A 78 -15.01 5.62 4.97
N GLY A 79 -15.74 5.45 6.08
CA GLY A 79 -17.00 6.10 6.34
C GLY A 79 -16.84 7.61 6.63
N PRO A 80 -17.94 8.35 6.81
CA PRO A 80 -17.89 9.80 6.99
C PRO A 80 -16.99 10.26 8.15
N SER A 81 -17.03 9.58 9.29
CA SER A 81 -16.21 9.93 10.47
C SER A 81 -14.72 9.74 10.21
N VAL A 82 -14.33 8.62 9.58
CA VAL A 82 -12.93 8.36 9.19
C VAL A 82 -12.46 9.39 8.18
N ARG A 83 -13.30 9.73 7.18
CA ARG A 83 -12.99 10.76 6.17
C ARG A 83 -12.74 12.13 6.79
N ALA A 84 -13.53 12.52 7.79
CA ALA A 84 -13.34 13.78 8.50
C ALA A 84 -11.99 13.82 9.23
N ILE A 85 -11.60 12.73 9.91
CA ILE A 85 -10.29 12.63 10.56
C ILE A 85 -9.15 12.72 9.53
N VAL A 86 -9.29 12.04 8.39
CA VAL A 86 -8.30 12.12 7.30
C VAL A 86 -8.21 13.55 6.76
N GLU A 87 -9.32 14.27 6.64
CA GLU A 87 -9.33 15.66 6.19
C GLU A 87 -8.58 16.59 7.14
N ASP A 88 -8.80 16.43 8.45
CA ASP A 88 -8.21 17.30 9.47
C ASP A 88 -6.71 17.02 9.72
N HIS A 89 -6.30 15.76 9.58
CA HIS A 89 -4.96 15.29 9.99
C HIS A 89 -4.10 14.72 8.86
N ASN A 90 -4.47 14.91 7.60
CA ASN A 90 -3.84 14.38 6.39
C ASN A 90 -2.34 14.67 6.33
N ILE A 91 -1.51 13.61 6.29
CA ILE A 91 -0.06 13.72 6.23
C ILE A 91 0.44 14.54 5.03
N PHE A 92 -0.17 14.38 3.84
CA PHE A 92 0.21 15.13 2.66
C PHE A 92 -0.03 16.63 2.84
N ARG A 93 -1.20 17.02 3.37
CA ARG A 93 -1.51 18.43 3.64
C ARG A 93 -0.57 19.03 4.68
N ARG A 94 -0.20 18.28 5.71
CA ARG A 94 0.77 18.71 6.73
C ARG A 94 2.17 18.90 6.15
N LEU A 95 2.62 17.99 5.28
CA LEU A 95 3.90 18.11 4.60
C LEU A 95 3.92 19.31 3.64
N LEU A 96 2.87 19.51 2.84
CA LEU A 96 2.76 20.67 1.96
C LEU A 96 2.75 21.99 2.76
N ALA A 97 2.03 22.06 3.87
CA ALA A 97 2.03 23.22 4.75
C ALA A 97 3.41 23.50 5.37
N ALA A 98 4.23 22.46 5.55
CA ALA A 98 5.62 22.58 6.00
C ALA A 98 6.63 22.87 4.85
N GLY A 99 6.14 23.16 3.65
CA GLY A 99 6.97 23.43 2.46
C GLY A 99 7.71 22.21 1.92
N ARG A 100 7.20 20.99 2.19
CA ARG A 100 7.80 19.75 1.71
C ARG A 100 7.04 19.23 0.48
N SER A 101 7.78 18.70 -0.49
CA SER A 101 7.22 18.03 -1.64
C SER A 101 6.78 16.62 -1.26
N CYS A 102 5.57 16.22 -1.66
CA CYS A 102 5.07 14.87 -1.38
C CYS A 102 4.15 14.37 -2.49
N THR A 103 4.03 13.06 -2.59
CA THR A 103 3.19 12.43 -3.62
C THR A 103 2.68 11.05 -3.20
N PHE A 104 1.57 10.64 -3.83
CA PHE A 104 1.11 9.25 -3.87
C PHE A 104 1.47 8.67 -5.23
N ALA A 105 2.29 7.63 -5.25
CA ALA A 105 2.85 7.07 -6.48
C ALA A 105 1.89 6.18 -7.27
N ASN A 106 0.77 5.77 -6.67
CA ASN A 106 -0.17 4.85 -7.30
C ASN A 106 -0.95 5.51 -8.45
N ALA A 107 -1.04 4.78 -9.56
CA ALA A 107 -1.91 5.14 -10.69
C ALA A 107 -3.31 4.53 -10.51
N TYR A 108 -4.29 5.24 -11.08
CA TYR A 108 -5.66 4.78 -11.20
C TYR A 108 -6.08 4.69 -12.66
N HIS A 109 -6.87 3.67 -12.98
CA HIS A 109 -7.55 3.57 -14.26
C HIS A 109 -9.01 3.98 -14.03
N LEU A 110 -9.33 5.19 -14.46
CA LEU A 110 -10.64 5.81 -14.23
C LEU A 110 -11.51 5.82 -15.48
N ASP A 111 -10.98 5.30 -16.58
CA ASP A 111 -11.66 5.31 -17.88
C ASP A 111 -12.98 4.52 -17.81
N GLY A 112 -14.05 5.14 -18.24
CA GLY A 112 -15.38 4.55 -18.22
C GLY A 112 -16.11 4.57 -16.86
N LEU A 113 -15.50 5.08 -15.80
CA LEU A 113 -16.13 5.21 -14.50
C LEU A 113 -16.86 6.56 -14.34
N THR A 114 -18.05 6.51 -13.78
CA THR A 114 -18.79 7.72 -13.41
C THR A 114 -18.20 8.37 -12.15
N PRO A 115 -18.37 9.69 -11.96
CA PRO A 115 -17.93 10.36 -10.72
C PRO A 115 -18.51 9.73 -9.43
N ALA A 116 -19.70 9.15 -9.50
CA ALA A 116 -20.32 8.46 -8.37
C ALA A 116 -19.62 7.14 -8.02
N GLU A 117 -19.19 6.37 -9.04
CA GLU A 117 -18.42 5.14 -8.85
C GLU A 117 -17.03 5.43 -8.31
N ILE A 118 -16.36 6.46 -8.83
CA ILE A 118 -15.06 6.92 -8.31
C ILE A 118 -15.20 7.29 -6.82
N ARG A 119 -16.21 8.08 -6.44
CA ARG A 119 -16.42 8.47 -5.05
C ARG A 119 -16.71 7.31 -4.10
N ARG A 120 -17.43 6.30 -4.58
CA ARG A 120 -17.84 5.15 -3.75
C ARG A 120 -16.70 4.20 -3.41
N ARG A 121 -15.67 4.14 -4.25
CA ARG A 121 -14.54 3.19 -4.14
C ARG A 121 -13.23 3.86 -3.73
N GLN A 122 -13.30 4.98 -3.01
CA GLN A 122 -12.11 5.66 -2.53
C GLN A 122 -11.58 4.99 -1.25
N SER A 123 -10.39 4.37 -1.33
CA SER A 123 -9.61 3.97 -0.16
C SER A 123 -9.19 5.20 0.65
N VAL A 124 -8.66 4.98 1.84
CA VAL A 124 -8.14 6.06 2.69
C VAL A 124 -7.02 6.83 1.98
N THR A 125 -6.12 6.12 1.32
CA THR A 125 -5.02 6.70 0.53
C THR A 125 -5.54 7.57 -0.62
N THR A 126 -6.62 7.12 -1.31
CA THR A 126 -7.29 7.91 -2.35
C THR A 126 -7.93 9.18 -1.78
N VAL A 127 -8.63 9.06 -0.64
CA VAL A 127 -9.24 10.23 0.03
C VAL A 127 -8.17 11.24 0.43
N ALA A 128 -7.10 10.79 1.08
CA ALA A 128 -5.99 11.65 1.48
C ALA A 128 -5.34 12.35 0.28
N THR A 129 -5.14 11.63 -0.82
CA THR A 129 -4.55 12.15 -2.06
C THR A 129 -5.43 13.22 -2.69
N LEU A 130 -6.73 12.94 -2.88
CA LEU A 130 -7.67 13.89 -3.47
C LEU A 130 -7.85 15.16 -2.63
N GLN A 131 -7.85 15.03 -1.30
CA GLN A 131 -7.93 16.18 -0.40
C GLN A 131 -6.67 17.06 -0.43
N ALA A 132 -5.50 16.46 -0.70
CA ALA A 132 -4.23 17.20 -0.73
C ALA A 132 -3.92 17.79 -2.11
N PHE A 133 -4.17 17.04 -3.19
CA PHE A 133 -3.72 17.38 -4.54
C PHE A 133 -4.89 17.68 -5.51
N GLY A 134 -6.12 17.34 -5.16
CA GLY A 134 -7.29 17.48 -6.03
C GLY A 134 -7.42 16.41 -7.11
N GLU A 135 -6.37 15.63 -7.35
CA GLU A 135 -6.33 14.61 -8.40
C GLU A 135 -5.51 13.38 -7.97
N VAL A 136 -5.66 12.30 -8.72
CA VAL A 136 -4.84 11.09 -8.65
C VAL A 136 -4.07 10.89 -9.94
N ARG A 137 -2.96 10.15 -9.89
CA ARG A 137 -2.18 9.81 -11.09
C ARG A 137 -3.00 8.87 -11.98
N GLY A 138 -3.03 9.15 -13.28
CA GLY A 138 -3.76 8.36 -14.27
C GLY A 138 -2.86 7.52 -15.16
N SER A 139 -3.48 6.87 -16.16
CA SER A 139 -2.82 5.98 -17.12
C SER A 139 -1.74 6.66 -17.96
N ALA A 140 -1.84 7.96 -18.23
CA ALA A 140 -0.80 8.72 -18.93
C ALA A 140 0.52 8.73 -18.16
N LEU A 141 0.50 9.09 -16.86
CA LEU A 141 1.69 9.08 -16.00
C LEU A 141 2.23 7.66 -15.80
N LEU A 142 1.34 6.66 -15.77
CA LEU A 142 1.74 5.26 -15.71
C LEU A 142 2.53 4.84 -16.95
N ALA A 143 2.13 5.25 -18.14
CA ALA A 143 2.84 4.98 -19.39
C ALA A 143 4.24 5.61 -19.42
N GLU A 144 4.40 6.79 -18.82
CA GLU A 144 5.66 7.52 -18.71
C GLU A 144 6.60 6.98 -17.63
N GLY A 145 6.20 5.99 -16.83
CA GLY A 145 6.97 5.51 -15.66
C GLY A 145 6.96 6.50 -14.47
N ARG A 146 6.03 7.43 -14.45
CA ARG A 146 5.82 8.45 -13.41
C ARG A 146 4.68 8.10 -12.47
N ALA A 147 4.21 6.86 -12.51
CA ALA A 147 3.28 6.26 -11.58
C ALA A 147 3.50 4.74 -11.55
N VAL A 148 3.05 4.08 -10.49
CA VAL A 148 3.07 2.62 -10.35
C VAL A 148 1.64 2.14 -10.11
N TYR A 149 1.22 1.05 -10.77
CA TYR A 149 -0.08 0.47 -10.49
C TYR A 149 -0.01 -0.44 -9.26
N HIS A 150 -1.10 -0.58 -8.54
CA HIS A 150 -1.13 -1.30 -7.26
C HIS A 150 -0.81 -2.80 -7.33
N ASP A 151 -0.85 -3.42 -8.53
CA ASP A 151 -0.42 -4.80 -8.76
C ASP A 151 1.00 -4.90 -9.31
N ILE A 152 1.72 -3.76 -9.44
CA ILE A 152 3.05 -3.58 -9.99
C ILE A 152 3.25 -4.09 -11.42
N THR A 153 2.60 -5.18 -11.82
CA THR A 153 2.75 -5.82 -13.15
C THR A 153 1.82 -5.27 -14.22
N ARG A 154 0.74 -4.59 -13.83
CA ARG A 154 -0.35 -4.10 -14.71
C ARG A 154 -1.21 -5.22 -15.32
N GLU A 155 -1.11 -6.45 -14.80
CA GLU A 155 -1.95 -7.57 -15.28
C GLU A 155 -3.42 -7.35 -14.95
N LEU A 156 -3.73 -6.92 -13.71
CA LEU A 156 -5.08 -6.56 -13.31
C LEU A 156 -5.60 -5.34 -14.07
N LEU A 157 -4.72 -4.40 -14.40
CA LEU A 157 -5.07 -3.24 -15.20
C LEU A 157 -5.47 -3.67 -16.61
N ARG A 158 -4.69 -4.57 -17.21
CA ARG A 158 -4.99 -5.14 -18.54
C ARG A 158 -6.32 -5.88 -18.54
N SER A 159 -6.63 -6.65 -17.48
CA SER A 159 -7.93 -7.33 -17.38
C SER A 159 -9.14 -6.38 -17.31
N ARG A 160 -8.88 -5.09 -17.04
CA ARG A 160 -9.88 -4.01 -16.99
C ARG A 160 -9.90 -3.12 -18.25
N GLY A 161 -9.24 -3.56 -19.34
CA GLY A 161 -9.27 -2.86 -20.61
C GLY A 161 -8.08 -1.95 -20.92
N TYR A 162 -7.06 -1.93 -20.07
CA TYR A 162 -5.82 -1.21 -20.37
C TYR A 162 -5.07 -1.91 -21.51
N ASP A 163 -4.78 -1.18 -22.59
CA ASP A 163 -4.11 -1.69 -23.79
C ASP A 163 -2.58 -1.41 -23.82
N GLY A 164 -2.08 -0.70 -22.82
CA GLY A 164 -0.65 -0.40 -22.68
C GLY A 164 0.21 -1.60 -22.29
N PRO A 165 1.53 -1.42 -22.21
CA PRO A 165 2.47 -2.51 -21.91
C PRO A 165 2.35 -2.99 -20.48
N LEU A 166 2.55 -4.30 -20.26
CA LEU A 166 2.81 -4.87 -18.94
C LEU A 166 4.12 -4.30 -18.38
N CYS A 167 4.29 -4.43 -17.09
CA CYS A 167 5.45 -3.96 -16.35
C CYS A 167 6.09 -5.15 -15.62
N SER A 168 7.42 -5.26 -15.62
CA SER A 168 8.09 -6.20 -14.72
C SER A 168 8.18 -5.60 -13.32
N PRO A 169 8.21 -6.44 -12.25
CA PRO A 169 8.39 -5.95 -10.88
C PRO A 169 9.66 -5.11 -10.72
N THR A 170 10.77 -5.53 -11.35
CA THR A 170 12.02 -4.75 -11.39
C THR A 170 11.83 -3.36 -12.00
N ARG A 171 11.05 -3.24 -13.07
CA ARG A 171 10.77 -1.94 -13.71
C ARG A 171 9.89 -1.08 -12.81
N ALA A 172 8.85 -1.64 -12.21
CA ALA A 172 7.98 -0.93 -11.27
C ALA A 172 8.77 -0.37 -10.08
N ALA A 173 9.70 -1.15 -9.54
CA ALA A 173 10.60 -0.72 -8.47
C ALA A 173 11.48 0.48 -8.87
N ARG A 174 12.03 0.45 -10.08
CA ARG A 174 12.84 1.57 -10.62
C ARG A 174 12.00 2.83 -10.86
N ASP A 175 10.81 2.68 -11.42
CA ASP A 175 9.87 3.78 -11.61
C ASP A 175 9.50 4.39 -10.24
N LEU A 176 9.22 3.56 -9.22
CA LEU A 176 8.92 3.99 -7.86
C LEU A 176 10.11 4.75 -7.22
N ALA A 177 11.32 4.22 -7.34
CA ALA A 177 12.52 4.87 -6.85
C ALA A 177 12.79 6.22 -7.56
N GLY A 178 12.52 6.29 -8.87
CA GLY A 178 12.59 7.53 -9.65
C GLY A 178 11.62 8.59 -9.14
N ILE A 179 10.35 8.22 -8.92
CA ILE A 179 9.34 9.10 -8.33
C ILE A 179 9.77 9.59 -6.93
N ALA A 180 10.27 8.67 -6.11
CA ALA A 180 10.70 9.00 -4.75
C ALA A 180 11.93 9.90 -4.72
N ALA A 181 12.79 9.86 -5.74
CA ALA A 181 13.95 10.74 -5.86
C ALA A 181 13.57 12.21 -6.15
N GLU A 182 12.36 12.48 -6.60
CA GLU A 182 11.86 13.82 -6.91
C GLU A 182 11.09 14.48 -5.75
N HIS A 183 10.78 13.74 -4.66
CA HIS A 183 9.94 14.23 -3.57
C HIS A 183 10.58 14.01 -2.20
N ASP A 184 10.22 14.85 -1.21
CA ASP A 184 10.62 14.63 0.19
C ASP A 184 9.90 13.44 0.80
N PHE A 185 8.65 13.16 0.38
CA PHE A 185 7.87 12.02 0.84
C PHE A 185 7.08 11.41 -0.32
N THR A 186 7.25 10.11 -0.52
CA THR A 186 6.51 9.33 -1.52
C THR A 186 5.81 8.16 -0.83
N LEU A 187 4.50 8.10 -0.94
CA LEU A 187 3.70 6.94 -0.52
C LEU A 187 3.45 6.05 -1.73
N PHE A 188 3.64 4.75 -1.56
CA PHE A 188 3.17 3.70 -2.46
C PHE A 188 2.38 2.67 -1.67
N GLU A 189 1.20 2.28 -2.17
CA GLU A 189 0.31 1.29 -1.58
C GLU A 189 0.25 0.03 -2.45
N TYR A 190 0.48 -1.12 -1.81
CA TYR A 190 0.28 -2.44 -2.40
C TYR A 190 -0.77 -3.20 -1.58
N PHE A 191 -1.92 -3.49 -2.15
CA PHE A 191 -3.03 -4.13 -1.42
C PHE A 191 -3.43 -5.52 -1.96
N GLN A 192 -2.63 -6.09 -2.88
CA GLN A 192 -2.93 -7.43 -3.40
C GLN A 192 -2.71 -8.51 -2.34
N THR A 193 -1.88 -8.29 -1.35
CA THR A 193 -1.68 -9.16 -0.19
C THR A 193 -2.98 -9.41 0.55
N ASP A 194 -3.71 -8.37 0.92
CA ASP A 194 -5.00 -8.50 1.60
C ASP A 194 -6.07 -9.15 0.69
N VAL A 195 -6.16 -8.69 -0.57
CA VAL A 195 -7.11 -9.26 -1.54
C VAL A 195 -6.90 -10.76 -1.75
N LYS A 196 -5.63 -11.19 -1.89
CA LYS A 196 -5.29 -12.60 -2.11
C LYS A 196 -5.37 -13.42 -0.81
N ALA A 197 -5.15 -12.81 0.35
CA ALA A 197 -5.41 -13.46 1.63
C ALA A 197 -6.87 -13.90 1.76
N HIS A 198 -7.81 -13.08 1.28
CA HIS A 198 -9.24 -13.40 1.34
C HIS A 198 -9.73 -14.34 0.23
N LYS A 199 -9.15 -14.32 -0.97
CA LYS A 199 -9.77 -14.93 -2.16
C LYS A 199 -8.79 -15.67 -3.08
N GLY A 200 -7.49 -15.64 -2.80
CA GLY A 200 -6.47 -16.19 -3.69
C GLY A 200 -6.33 -17.71 -3.55
N ALA A 201 -6.15 -18.41 -4.67
CA ALA A 201 -5.66 -19.77 -4.67
C ALA A 201 -4.16 -19.80 -4.29
N PRO A 202 -3.63 -20.91 -3.75
CA PRO A 202 -2.23 -21.00 -3.29
C PRO A 202 -1.19 -20.60 -4.36
N ASP A 203 -1.40 -20.98 -5.61
CA ASP A 203 -0.53 -20.64 -6.74
C ASP A 203 -0.59 -19.14 -7.10
N GLU A 204 -1.76 -18.53 -6.99
CA GLU A 204 -1.92 -17.08 -7.16
C GLU A 204 -1.21 -16.29 -6.05
N ILE A 205 -1.28 -16.78 -4.82
CA ILE A 205 -0.58 -16.18 -3.67
C ILE A 205 0.93 -16.30 -3.88
N ALA A 206 1.42 -17.49 -4.24
CA ALA A 206 2.84 -17.71 -4.50
C ALA A 206 3.38 -16.80 -5.60
N ARG A 207 2.65 -16.65 -6.72
CA ARG A 207 3.03 -15.73 -7.80
C ARG A 207 3.04 -14.28 -7.34
N MET A 208 2.01 -13.84 -6.65
CA MET A 208 1.90 -12.48 -6.11
C MET A 208 3.04 -12.17 -5.15
N LEU A 209 3.40 -13.11 -4.26
CA LEU A 209 4.53 -12.94 -3.34
C LEU A 209 5.87 -12.87 -4.08
N ALA A 210 6.07 -13.69 -5.13
CA ALA A 210 7.28 -13.64 -5.95
C ALA A 210 7.43 -12.28 -6.67
N GLU A 211 6.36 -11.76 -7.24
CA GLU A 211 6.33 -10.46 -7.89
C GLU A 211 6.62 -9.31 -6.90
N LEU A 212 6.01 -9.37 -5.72
CA LEU A 212 6.24 -8.37 -4.66
C LEU A 212 7.67 -8.46 -4.10
N ASP A 213 8.19 -9.68 -3.91
CA ASP A 213 9.57 -9.94 -3.45
C ASP A 213 10.60 -9.35 -4.42
N GLU A 214 10.45 -9.62 -5.73
CA GLU A 214 11.32 -9.06 -6.77
C GLU A 214 11.29 -7.52 -6.74
N CYS A 215 10.10 -6.93 -6.68
CA CYS A 215 9.95 -5.48 -6.63
C CYS A 215 10.60 -4.89 -5.38
N LEU A 216 10.29 -5.46 -4.22
CA LEU A 216 10.81 -4.98 -2.93
C LEU A 216 12.31 -5.17 -2.81
N GLY A 217 12.85 -6.29 -3.33
CA GLY A 217 14.29 -6.55 -3.38
C GLY A 217 15.04 -5.46 -4.14
N VAL A 218 14.56 -5.07 -5.31
CA VAL A 218 15.15 -3.96 -6.06
C VAL A 218 15.07 -2.63 -5.30
N VAL A 219 13.94 -2.36 -4.61
CA VAL A 219 13.81 -1.14 -3.78
C VAL A 219 14.80 -1.17 -2.62
N LEU A 220 14.91 -2.30 -1.91
CA LEU A 220 15.84 -2.47 -0.79
C LEU A 220 17.30 -2.29 -1.19
N ASP A 221 17.65 -2.68 -2.41
CA ASP A 221 19.03 -2.59 -2.92
C ASP A 221 19.37 -1.21 -3.49
N THR A 222 18.38 -0.51 -4.06
CA THR A 222 18.65 0.70 -4.84
C THR A 222 18.25 2.00 -4.15
N TRP A 223 17.28 1.96 -3.24
CA TRP A 223 16.79 3.17 -2.58
C TRP A 223 17.65 3.62 -1.38
N PRO A 224 18.16 2.75 -0.49
CA PRO A 224 18.94 3.18 0.65
C PRO A 224 20.17 4.00 0.26
N GLY A 225 20.47 5.05 1.03
CA GLY A 225 21.61 5.91 0.79
C GLY A 225 21.56 7.17 1.66
N GLU A 226 22.56 8.02 1.51
CA GLU A 226 22.63 9.26 2.27
C GLU A 226 21.40 10.14 1.99
N GLY A 227 20.75 10.61 3.05
CA GLY A 227 19.57 11.46 2.96
C GLY A 227 18.30 10.73 2.45
N ARG A 228 18.27 9.39 2.46
CA ARG A 228 17.13 8.56 2.04
C ARG A 228 16.70 7.62 3.17
N LEU A 229 15.41 7.47 3.33
CA LEU A 229 14.79 6.53 4.28
C LEU A 229 13.76 5.68 3.53
N LEU A 230 13.83 4.36 3.69
CA LEU A 230 12.77 3.43 3.32
C LEU A 230 11.98 3.08 4.57
N VAL A 231 10.67 3.21 4.49
CA VAL A 231 9.73 2.69 5.49
C VAL A 231 8.84 1.67 4.80
N VAL A 232 8.84 0.44 5.30
CA VAL A 232 7.89 -0.60 4.89
C VAL A 232 6.97 -0.86 6.07
N THR A 233 5.66 -0.80 5.87
CA THR A 233 4.68 -0.96 6.93
C THR A 233 3.38 -1.59 6.44
N SER A 234 2.56 -2.06 7.38
CA SER A 234 1.20 -2.55 7.14
C SER A 234 0.23 -1.93 8.14
N ASP A 235 -1.05 -1.93 7.82
CA ASP A 235 -2.14 -1.48 8.69
C ASP A 235 -2.69 -2.58 9.59
N HIS A 236 -2.60 -3.84 9.14
CA HIS A 236 -2.96 -5.06 9.87
C HIS A 236 -2.28 -6.28 9.24
N GLY A 237 -2.41 -7.42 9.89
CA GLY A 237 -2.02 -8.72 9.35
C GLY A 237 -3.18 -9.42 8.65
N ASN A 238 -2.89 -10.31 7.70
CA ASN A 238 -3.81 -11.22 7.04
C ASN A 238 -3.09 -12.33 6.26
N ILE A 239 -2.16 -11.96 5.35
CA ILE A 239 -1.51 -12.92 4.44
C ILE A 239 -0.59 -13.90 5.19
N GLU A 240 -0.03 -13.51 6.32
CA GLU A 240 0.91 -14.30 7.12
C GLU A 240 0.25 -15.45 7.89
N ASP A 241 -1.08 -15.51 7.96
CA ASP A 241 -1.80 -16.61 8.61
C ASP A 241 -2.76 -17.34 7.65
N GLY A 242 -2.31 -18.46 7.12
CA GLY A 242 -3.10 -19.30 6.21
C GLY A 242 -4.16 -20.18 6.88
N ARG A 243 -4.25 -20.23 8.22
CA ARG A 243 -5.14 -21.14 8.95
C ARG A 243 -6.63 -20.85 8.76
N GLY A 244 -6.98 -19.63 8.45
CA GLY A 244 -8.37 -19.21 8.22
C GLY A 244 -8.87 -19.40 6.78
N ARG A 245 -8.07 -20.01 5.90
CA ARG A 245 -8.37 -20.17 4.46
C ARG A 245 -8.95 -21.57 4.19
N SER A 246 -10.15 -21.86 4.66
CA SER A 246 -10.87 -23.11 4.35
C SER A 246 -12.21 -22.81 3.68
#